data_73f608c757d3a12a168c4fb32c0e4d9d
#
_entry.id   73f608c757d3a12a168c4fb32c0e4d9d
#
_cell.length_a   1.000
_cell.length_b   1.000
_cell.length_c   1.000
_cell.angle_alpha   90.00
_cell.angle_beta   90.00
_cell.angle_gamma   90.00
#
_symmetry.space_group_name_H-M   'P 1'
#
loop_
_entity.id
_entity.type
_entity.pdbx_description
1 polymer ?
#
loop_
_entity_poly.entity_id
_entity_poly.type
_entity_poly.pdbx_seq_one_letter_code
_entity_poly.pdbx_strand_id
1 'polypeptide(L)'
;MALRMLALRGLAAALVVTLLVACQQPGTPMTLDGVTLLRYGPDANRGSALYQGTLHFRDGCTWVDSPGTATAVVLWPPDARLERVGGSIHVIVGQVNVTDGDAVSLPGRPVIGEDRVRDAEGLVGSIPPSCAADMYWVAESVSTHLPQ
;
A
#
# COMPACT_ATOMS: atom_id res chain seq x y z
N MET A 1 66.98 19.71 -31.48
CA MET A 1 66.20 18.46 -31.25
C MET A 1 65.25 18.76 -30.15
N ALA A 2 63.95 18.90 -30.52
CA ALA A 2 62.87 19.27 -29.59
C ALA A 2 62.02 18.07 -29.29
N LEU A 3 62.03 17.63 -28.04
CA LEU A 3 61.18 16.56 -27.55
C LEU A 3 59.81 17.15 -27.13
N ARG A 4 58.78 16.86 -27.88
CA ARG A 4 57.41 17.25 -27.51
C ARG A 4 56.81 16.19 -26.58
N MET A 5 56.62 16.56 -25.31
CA MET A 5 55.81 15.80 -24.36
C MET A 5 54.33 16.04 -24.64
N LEU A 6 53.60 14.99 -25.09
CA LEU A 6 52.15 14.96 -25.13
C LEU A 6 51.64 14.64 -23.72
N ALA A 7 50.95 15.61 -23.11
CA ALA A 7 50.20 15.39 -21.88
C ALA A 7 48.81 14.81 -22.23
N LEU A 8 48.57 13.54 -21.94
CA LEU A 8 47.26 12.92 -21.93
C LEU A 8 46.47 13.43 -20.71
N ARG A 9 45.52 14.29 -20.94
CA ARG A 9 44.50 14.65 -19.94
C ARG A 9 43.42 13.60 -19.94
N GLY A 10 43.47 12.70 -18.96
CA GLY A 10 42.37 11.76 -18.68
C GLY A 10 41.19 12.50 -18.07
N LEU A 11 40.08 12.60 -18.82
CA LEU A 11 38.81 13.00 -18.28
C LEU A 11 38.20 11.80 -17.49
N ALA A 12 38.30 11.87 -16.17
CA ALA A 12 37.53 11.00 -15.30
C ALA A 12 36.08 11.49 -15.28
N ALA A 13 35.21 10.87 -16.06
CA ALA A 13 33.76 11.08 -15.98
C ALA A 13 33.27 10.39 -14.70
N ALA A 14 33.04 11.15 -13.65
CA ALA A 14 32.36 10.68 -12.45
C ALA A 14 30.87 10.48 -12.78
N LEU A 15 30.47 9.22 -12.94
CA LEU A 15 29.07 8.81 -13.09
C LEU A 15 28.41 8.95 -11.71
N VAL A 16 27.75 10.09 -11.45
CA VAL A 16 26.92 10.27 -10.26
C VAL A 16 25.62 9.52 -10.49
N VAL A 17 25.57 8.29 -10.00
CA VAL A 17 24.32 7.52 -9.93
C VAL A 17 23.51 8.11 -8.78
N THR A 18 22.63 9.06 -9.09
CA THR A 18 21.59 9.53 -8.17
C THR A 18 20.58 8.42 -8.01
N LEU A 19 20.70 7.64 -6.93
CA LEU A 19 19.65 6.77 -6.43
C LEU A 19 18.49 7.66 -5.99
N LEU A 20 17.50 7.84 -6.87
CA LEU A 20 16.19 8.38 -6.50
C LEU A 20 15.50 7.34 -5.63
N VAL A 21 15.76 7.37 -4.34
CA VAL A 21 14.89 6.74 -3.34
C VAL A 21 13.61 7.56 -3.38
N ALA A 22 12.63 7.10 -4.15
CA ALA A 22 11.29 7.65 -4.09
C ALA A 22 10.76 7.40 -2.67
N CYS A 23 10.87 8.38 -1.80
CA CYS A 23 10.17 8.40 -0.52
C CYS A 23 8.68 8.35 -0.84
N GLN A 24 8.08 7.17 -0.72
CA GLN A 24 6.65 7.02 -0.88
C GLN A 24 5.97 7.76 0.27
N GLN A 25 5.32 8.87 -0.05
CA GLN A 25 4.61 9.66 0.94
C GLN A 25 3.49 8.82 1.57
N PRO A 26 3.29 8.90 2.90
CA PRO A 26 2.13 8.33 3.57
C PRO A 26 0.83 8.78 2.89
N GLY A 27 -0.14 7.90 2.76
CA GLY A 27 -1.40 8.18 2.08
C GLY A 27 -1.38 8.04 0.55
N THR A 28 -0.21 7.81 -0.07
CA THR A 28 -0.12 7.56 -1.51
C THR A 28 -0.45 6.11 -1.84
N PRO A 29 -1.36 5.83 -2.79
CA PRO A 29 -1.62 4.48 -3.26
C PRO A 29 -0.35 3.82 -3.82
N MET A 30 -0.22 2.51 -3.59
CA MET A 30 0.85 1.69 -4.13
C MET A 30 0.28 0.65 -5.08
N THR A 31 0.86 0.47 -6.24
CA THR A 31 0.41 -0.54 -7.21
C THR A 31 1.53 -1.51 -7.56
N LEU A 32 1.23 -2.80 -7.53
CA LEU A 32 2.11 -3.87 -7.97
C LEU A 32 1.30 -4.89 -8.77
N ASP A 33 1.75 -5.21 -9.99
CA ASP A 33 1.12 -6.20 -10.88
C ASP A 33 -0.40 -6.03 -11.05
N GLY A 34 -0.86 -4.78 -11.13
CA GLY A 34 -2.26 -4.44 -11.29
C GLY A 34 -3.09 -4.45 -10.01
N VAL A 35 -2.52 -4.78 -8.86
CA VAL A 35 -3.17 -4.65 -7.55
C VAL A 35 -2.78 -3.32 -6.92
N THR A 36 -3.78 -2.53 -6.53
CA THR A 36 -3.60 -1.24 -5.84
C THR A 36 -3.89 -1.38 -4.35
N LEU A 37 -2.95 -0.95 -3.55
CA LEU A 37 -3.04 -0.82 -2.11
C LEU A 37 -3.34 0.64 -1.77
N LEU A 38 -4.52 0.93 -1.24
CA LEU A 38 -4.83 2.25 -0.70
C LEU A 38 -4.25 2.35 0.71
N ARG A 39 -3.55 3.45 1.00
CA ARG A 39 -2.96 3.70 2.32
C ARG A 39 -3.46 5.02 2.87
N TYR A 40 -3.84 5.03 4.13
CA TYR A 40 -4.23 6.28 4.78
C TYR A 40 -3.01 7.12 5.21
N GLY A 41 -3.23 8.40 5.47
CA GLY A 41 -2.20 9.31 5.95
C GLY A 41 -1.91 9.12 7.44
N PRO A 42 -0.81 9.71 7.96
CA PRO A 42 -0.38 9.52 9.35
C PRO A 42 -1.37 10.07 10.39
N ASP A 43 -2.19 11.04 9.99
CA ASP A 43 -3.15 11.71 10.87
C ASP A 43 -4.56 11.10 10.83
N ALA A 44 -4.73 9.97 10.14
CA ALA A 44 -6.02 9.29 10.05
C ALA A 44 -6.52 8.87 11.44
N ASN A 45 -7.82 9.07 11.64
CA ASN A 45 -8.47 8.65 12.88
C ASN A 45 -8.47 7.13 13.00
N ARG A 46 -8.08 6.63 14.16
CA ARG A 46 -8.11 5.20 14.48
C ARG A 46 -9.46 4.81 15.07
N GLY A 47 -9.80 3.55 14.99
CA GLY A 47 -11.03 3.01 15.54
C GLY A 47 -10.78 1.77 16.38
N SER A 48 -11.79 1.30 17.10
CA SER A 48 -11.70 0.12 17.95
C SER A 48 -12.63 -1.01 17.56
N ALA A 49 -13.29 -0.89 16.40
CA ALA A 49 -14.12 -1.95 15.85
C ALA A 49 -13.25 -3.06 15.22
N LEU A 50 -13.84 -4.22 15.00
CA LEU A 50 -13.17 -5.36 14.41
C LEU A 50 -13.93 -5.81 13.15
N TYR A 51 -13.23 -5.89 12.03
CA TYR A 51 -13.74 -6.48 10.80
C TYR A 51 -13.03 -7.79 10.52
N GLN A 52 -13.78 -8.86 10.34
CA GLN A 52 -13.26 -10.20 10.08
C GLN A 52 -13.84 -10.71 8.77
N GLY A 53 -13.00 -11.30 7.94
CA GLY A 53 -13.43 -11.81 6.66
C GLY A 53 -12.31 -12.43 5.86
N THR A 54 -12.56 -12.60 4.58
CA THR A 54 -11.57 -13.10 3.61
C THR A 54 -11.05 -11.95 2.77
N LEU A 55 -9.73 -11.83 2.70
CA LEU A 55 -9.05 -10.86 1.85
C LEU A 55 -9.11 -11.30 0.40
N HIS A 56 -9.45 -10.38 -0.49
CA HIS A 56 -9.47 -10.62 -1.93
C HIS A 56 -8.75 -9.51 -2.70
N PHE A 57 -7.96 -9.93 -3.69
CA PHE A 57 -7.38 -9.04 -4.69
C PHE A 57 -8.21 -9.15 -5.96
N ARG A 58 -9.21 -8.30 -6.09
CA ARG A 58 -10.10 -8.31 -7.26
C ARG A 58 -10.23 -6.92 -7.86
N ASP A 59 -10.47 -6.87 -9.15
CA ASP A 59 -10.65 -5.64 -9.92
C ASP A 59 -9.49 -4.63 -9.74
N GLY A 60 -8.31 -5.12 -9.38
CA GLY A 60 -7.13 -4.30 -9.16
C GLY A 60 -7.09 -3.58 -7.80
N CYS A 61 -7.89 -4.02 -6.82
CA CYS A 61 -7.88 -3.46 -5.47
C CYS A 61 -7.93 -4.56 -4.38
N THR A 62 -7.71 -4.17 -3.12
CA THR A 62 -7.77 -5.07 -1.97
C THR A 62 -9.10 -4.91 -1.24
N TRP A 63 -9.85 -6.01 -1.19
CA TRP A 63 -11.18 -6.10 -0.62
C TRP A 63 -11.23 -7.09 0.54
N VAL A 64 -12.14 -6.89 1.47
CA VAL A 64 -12.47 -7.92 2.46
C VAL A 64 -13.97 -8.19 2.40
N ASP A 65 -14.28 -9.47 2.24
CA ASP A 65 -15.65 -9.99 2.29
C ASP A 65 -15.89 -10.63 3.65
N SER A 66 -16.96 -10.20 4.34
CA SER A 66 -17.37 -10.77 5.62
C SER A 66 -18.79 -11.29 5.51
N PRO A 67 -19.06 -12.53 5.93
CA PRO A 67 -20.41 -13.07 5.92
C PRO A 67 -21.38 -12.19 6.72
N GLY A 68 -22.49 -11.77 6.08
CA GLY A 68 -23.51 -10.95 6.72
C GLY A 68 -23.18 -9.48 6.93
N THR A 69 -22.05 -9.03 6.42
CA THR A 69 -21.60 -7.62 6.46
C THR A 69 -21.31 -7.13 5.04
N ALA A 70 -21.40 -5.82 4.81
CA ALA A 70 -21.04 -5.26 3.52
C ALA A 70 -19.56 -5.48 3.21
N THR A 71 -19.24 -5.80 1.96
CA THR A 71 -17.86 -5.85 1.46
C THR A 71 -17.21 -4.49 1.57
N ALA A 72 -15.94 -4.45 1.98
CA ALA A 72 -15.18 -3.22 2.12
C ALA A 72 -13.88 -3.24 1.33
N VAL A 73 -13.51 -2.09 0.76
CA VAL A 73 -12.14 -1.82 0.34
C VAL A 73 -11.31 -1.48 1.56
N VAL A 74 -10.13 -2.06 1.67
CA VAL A 74 -9.25 -1.82 2.82
C VAL A 74 -8.36 -0.61 2.58
N LEU A 75 -8.37 0.31 3.53
CA LEU A 75 -7.38 1.37 3.68
C LEU A 75 -6.32 0.88 4.67
N TRP A 76 -5.15 0.64 4.17
CA TRP A 76 -4.04 0.05 4.91
C TRP A 76 -3.22 1.09 5.68
N PRO A 77 -2.49 0.69 6.72
CA PRO A 77 -1.56 1.58 7.41
C PRO A 77 -0.54 2.21 6.47
N PRO A 78 0.02 3.38 6.82
CA PRO A 78 0.98 4.09 5.98
C PRO A 78 2.24 3.30 5.62
N ASP A 79 2.64 2.37 6.49
CA ASP A 79 3.80 1.47 6.32
C ASP A 79 3.49 0.18 5.56
N ALA A 80 2.22 -0.07 5.22
CA ALA A 80 1.83 -1.22 4.43
C ALA A 80 2.44 -1.16 3.03
N ARG A 81 2.84 -2.31 2.51
CA ARG A 81 3.42 -2.43 1.18
C ARG A 81 2.98 -3.71 0.47
N LEU A 82 3.06 -3.68 -0.86
CA LEU A 82 2.89 -4.86 -1.69
C LEU A 82 4.26 -5.46 -2.00
N GLU A 83 4.37 -6.78 -1.87
CA GLU A 83 5.57 -7.53 -2.27
C GLU A 83 5.18 -8.79 -3.04
N ARG A 84 6.08 -9.23 -3.92
CA ARG A 84 5.96 -10.53 -4.56
C ARG A 84 6.69 -11.57 -3.72
N VAL A 85 5.97 -12.54 -3.20
CA VAL A 85 6.51 -13.64 -2.39
C VAL A 85 6.10 -14.96 -3.04
N GLY A 86 7.08 -15.77 -3.44
CA GLY A 86 6.81 -17.07 -4.07
C GLY A 86 5.93 -17.03 -5.31
N GLY A 87 5.98 -15.93 -6.09
CA GLY A 87 5.17 -15.73 -7.30
C GLY A 87 3.79 -15.12 -7.05
N SER A 88 3.34 -14.98 -5.81
CA SER A 88 2.08 -14.35 -5.43
C SER A 88 2.30 -12.94 -4.89
N ILE A 89 1.28 -12.07 -5.01
CA ILE A 89 1.29 -10.74 -4.42
C ILE A 89 0.84 -10.84 -2.98
N HIS A 90 1.55 -10.18 -2.09
CA HIS A 90 1.24 -10.13 -0.67
C HIS A 90 1.16 -8.69 -0.18
N VAL A 91 0.29 -8.43 0.79
CA VAL A 91 0.29 -7.21 1.60
C VAL A 91 1.10 -7.48 2.84
N ILE A 92 2.11 -6.65 3.08
CA ILE A 92 2.97 -6.71 4.26
C ILE A 92 2.63 -5.52 5.15
N VAL A 93 2.27 -5.80 6.40
CA VAL A 93 2.05 -4.80 7.45
C VAL A 93 2.90 -5.18 8.66
N GLY A 94 3.93 -4.40 8.93
CA GLY A 94 4.92 -4.77 9.93
C GLY A 94 5.58 -6.11 9.60
N GLN A 95 5.34 -7.14 10.43
CA GLN A 95 5.84 -8.51 10.21
C GLN A 95 4.74 -9.46 9.70
N VAL A 96 3.52 -8.98 9.55
CA VAL A 96 2.40 -9.79 9.07
C VAL A 96 2.36 -9.76 7.55
N ASN A 97 2.15 -10.92 6.97
CA ASN A 97 2.12 -11.16 5.54
C ASN A 97 0.80 -11.86 5.18
N VAL A 98 -0.01 -11.22 4.35
CA VAL A 98 -1.32 -11.74 3.92
C VAL A 98 -1.45 -11.66 2.40
N THR A 99 -2.20 -12.61 1.83
CA THR A 99 -2.43 -12.69 0.39
C THR A 99 -3.91 -12.95 0.07
N ASP A 100 -4.22 -12.99 -1.21
CA ASP A 100 -5.56 -13.31 -1.71
C ASP A 100 -6.06 -14.66 -1.15
N GLY A 101 -7.27 -14.67 -0.63
CA GLY A 101 -7.91 -15.85 -0.01
C GLY A 101 -7.63 -16.02 1.48
N ASP A 102 -6.76 -15.23 2.10
CA ASP A 102 -6.49 -15.36 3.53
C ASP A 102 -7.66 -14.86 4.38
N ALA A 103 -7.94 -15.62 5.45
CA ALA A 103 -8.82 -15.15 6.51
C ALA A 103 -8.09 -14.12 7.36
N VAL A 104 -8.66 -12.94 7.48
CA VAL A 104 -8.05 -11.80 8.16
C VAL A 104 -8.93 -11.22 9.24
N SER A 105 -8.29 -10.64 10.23
CA SER A 105 -8.90 -9.86 11.29
C SER A 105 -8.28 -8.47 11.28
N LEU A 106 -9.10 -7.45 11.10
CA LEU A 106 -8.71 -6.06 10.88
C LEU A 106 -9.31 -5.16 11.97
N PRO A 107 -8.59 -4.89 13.05
CA PRO A 107 -8.99 -3.82 13.96
C PRO A 107 -9.01 -2.48 13.22
N GLY A 108 -10.02 -1.64 13.52
CA GLY A 108 -10.14 -0.37 12.82
C GLY A 108 -11.54 0.23 12.88
N ARG A 109 -11.95 0.87 11.79
CA ARG A 109 -13.28 1.47 11.68
C ARG A 109 -13.79 1.55 10.24
N PRO A 110 -15.12 1.56 10.02
CA PRO A 110 -15.69 1.83 8.70
C PRO A 110 -15.66 3.31 8.35
N VAL A 111 -15.54 3.59 7.06
CA VAL A 111 -15.79 4.89 6.45
C VAL A 111 -16.75 4.70 5.28
N ILE A 112 -17.82 5.47 5.26
CA ILE A 112 -18.84 5.38 4.23
C ILE A 112 -18.69 6.57 3.26
N GLY A 113 -18.52 6.24 1.99
CA GLY A 113 -18.39 7.20 0.90
C GLY A 113 -16.96 7.62 0.61
N GLU A 114 -16.68 7.73 -0.68
CA GLU A 114 -15.35 8.03 -1.23
C GLU A 114 -14.83 9.42 -0.82
N ASP A 115 -15.70 10.42 -0.80
CA ASP A 115 -15.33 11.79 -0.42
C ASP A 115 -14.80 11.86 1.03
N ARG A 116 -15.42 11.09 1.94
CA ARG A 116 -14.96 11.03 3.34
C ARG A 116 -13.62 10.36 3.50
N VAL A 117 -13.33 9.36 2.66
CA VAL A 117 -12.00 8.70 2.66
C VAL A 117 -10.91 9.68 2.28
N ARG A 118 -11.13 10.46 1.24
CA ARG A 118 -10.14 11.41 0.74
C ARG A 118 -9.84 12.51 1.74
N ASP A 119 -10.88 13.09 2.31
CA ASP A 119 -10.75 14.27 3.17
C ASP A 119 -10.33 13.90 4.62
N ALA A 120 -10.89 12.82 5.16
CA ALA A 120 -10.70 12.44 6.56
C ALA A 120 -9.49 11.53 6.81
N GLU A 121 -9.07 10.74 5.81
CA GLU A 121 -8.05 9.72 6.00
C GLU A 121 -6.68 10.10 5.41
N GLY A 122 -6.54 11.32 4.90
CA GLY A 122 -5.27 11.81 4.36
C GLY A 122 -4.78 11.02 3.15
N LEU A 123 -5.72 10.51 2.34
CA LEU A 123 -5.40 9.85 1.08
C LEU A 123 -4.88 10.87 0.07
N VAL A 124 -3.71 10.63 -0.49
CA VAL A 124 -3.09 11.50 -1.50
C VAL A 124 -3.48 11.02 -2.89
N GLY A 125 -4.09 11.91 -3.68
CA GLY A 125 -4.53 11.62 -5.05
C GLY A 125 -5.97 11.13 -5.13
N SER A 126 -6.33 10.55 -6.28
CA SER A 126 -7.66 10.00 -6.53
C SER A 126 -7.72 8.52 -6.19
N ILE A 127 -8.88 8.06 -5.73
CA ILE A 127 -9.17 6.64 -5.61
C ILE A 127 -9.34 6.09 -7.03
N PRO A 128 -8.58 5.05 -7.43
CA PRO A 128 -8.79 4.42 -8.72
C PRO A 128 -10.21 3.88 -8.85
N PRO A 129 -10.83 3.91 -10.04
CA PRO A 129 -12.19 3.38 -10.24
C PRO A 129 -12.36 1.93 -9.80
N SER A 130 -11.29 1.13 -9.90
CA SER A 130 -11.24 -0.26 -9.43
C SER A 130 -11.34 -0.40 -7.91
N CYS A 131 -11.05 0.67 -7.16
CA CYS A 131 -11.13 0.73 -5.71
C CYS A 131 -12.32 1.57 -5.21
N ALA A 132 -13.22 1.99 -6.10
CA ALA A 132 -14.44 2.68 -5.73
C ALA A 132 -15.39 1.75 -4.98
N ALA A 133 -15.87 2.15 -3.82
CA ALA A 133 -16.73 1.35 -2.94
C ALA A 133 -17.66 2.23 -2.12
N ASP A 134 -18.77 1.64 -1.68
CA ASP A 134 -19.68 2.30 -0.74
C ASP A 134 -19.08 2.33 0.67
N MET A 135 -18.32 1.29 1.03
CA MET A 135 -17.67 1.17 2.33
C MET A 135 -16.18 0.93 2.20
N TYR A 136 -15.42 1.65 3.00
CA TYR A 136 -14.00 1.46 3.22
C TYR A 136 -13.74 1.07 4.66
N TRP A 137 -12.74 0.24 4.88
CA TRP A 137 -12.31 -0.13 6.22
C TRP A 137 -10.90 0.41 6.48
N VAL A 138 -10.77 1.31 7.44
CA VAL A 138 -9.48 1.83 7.91
C VAL A 138 -8.88 0.81 8.87
N ALA A 139 -7.94 0.02 8.39
CA ALA A 139 -7.30 -1.02 9.18
C ALA A 139 -6.10 -0.46 9.95
N GLU A 140 -6.07 -0.63 11.26
CA GLU A 140 -4.90 -0.24 12.08
C GLU A 140 -3.79 -1.29 12.04
N SER A 141 -4.19 -2.53 11.89
CA SER A 141 -3.30 -3.69 11.79
C SER A 141 -4.02 -4.83 11.09
N VAL A 142 -3.31 -5.92 10.87
CA VAL A 142 -3.87 -7.14 10.31
C VAL A 142 -3.36 -8.34 11.08
N SER A 143 -4.20 -9.36 11.24
CA SER A 143 -3.78 -10.69 11.70
C SER A 143 -4.47 -11.77 10.88
N THR A 144 -3.82 -12.92 10.76
CA THR A 144 -4.35 -14.13 10.09
C THR A 144 -5.08 -15.07 11.05
N HIS A 145 -5.13 -14.73 12.33
CA HIS A 145 -5.86 -15.50 13.32
C HIS A 145 -7.21 -14.86 13.57
N LEU A 146 -8.27 -15.56 13.21
CA LEU A 146 -9.60 -15.18 13.65
C LEU A 146 -9.68 -15.45 15.17
N PRO A 147 -10.10 -14.51 16.00
CA PRO A 147 -10.38 -14.78 17.41
C PRO A 147 -11.46 -15.86 17.48
N GLN A 148 -11.20 -16.88 18.30
CA GLN A 148 -12.15 -17.97 18.59
C GLN A 148 -13.27 -17.49 19.50
#